data_82311a5e2ca92007344341c861b58df0
#
_entry.id   82311a5e2ca92007344341c861b58df0
#
_cell.length_a   1.000
_cell.length_b   1.000
_cell.length_c   1.000
_cell.angle_alpha   90.00
_cell.angle_beta   90.00
_cell.angle_gamma   90.00
#
_symmetry.space_group_name_H-M   'P 1'
#
loop_
_entity.id
_entity.type
_entity.pdbx_description
1 polymer ?
#
loop_
_entity_poly.entity_id
_entity_poly.type
_entity_poly.pdbx_seq_one_letter_code
_entity_poly.pdbx_strand_id
1 'polypeptide(L)'
;IYFYSWQIRRTVLTYKNACGMWWADKVKPYASVVTNLILNFSLVQVCGIYGVMLSTIVCYVFIEAPWETHALFKEYFKQGTEKYWKSQLMYILLIIALMIVTFGTCECIKINGILSVLVKGVICAILPNVLWILCTFKSNRFKRVQIVVKKIVKRTNN
;
A
#
# COMPACT_ATOMS: atom_id res chain seq x y z
N ILE A 1 -6.47 2.58 2.09
CA ILE A 1 -5.41 1.97 2.92
C ILE A 1 -5.26 0.49 2.57
N TYR A 2 -6.33 -0.32 2.60
CA TYR A 2 -6.30 -1.76 2.29
C TYR A 2 -5.66 -2.06 0.92
N PHE A 3 -6.11 -1.40 -0.15
CA PHE A 3 -5.56 -1.60 -1.50
C PHE A 3 -4.07 -1.27 -1.60
N TYR A 4 -3.63 -0.18 -0.97
CA TYR A 4 -2.23 0.21 -0.91
C TYR A 4 -1.36 -0.84 -0.20
N SER A 5 -1.80 -1.29 0.97
CA SER A 5 -1.11 -2.33 1.74
C SER A 5 -1.01 -3.64 0.95
N TRP A 6 -2.08 -4.02 0.25
CA TRP A 6 -2.13 -5.22 -0.57
C TRP A 6 -1.16 -5.16 -1.76
N GLN A 7 -1.03 -4.01 -2.42
CA GLN A 7 -0.08 -3.83 -3.53
C GLN A 7 1.39 -3.92 -3.07
N ILE A 8 1.71 -3.31 -1.94
CA ILE A 8 3.06 -3.40 -1.36
C ILE A 8 3.40 -4.86 -1.03
N ARG A 9 2.47 -5.57 -0.41
CA ARG A 9 2.65 -6.98 -0.10
C ARG A 9 2.92 -7.81 -1.37
N ARG A 10 2.16 -7.61 -2.43
CA ARG A 10 2.39 -8.35 -3.68
C ARG A 10 3.84 -8.23 -4.15
N THR A 11 4.42 -7.05 -4.05
CA THR A 11 5.82 -6.82 -4.41
C THR A 11 6.76 -7.63 -3.51
N VAL A 12 6.60 -7.56 -2.19
CA VAL A 12 7.40 -8.32 -1.23
C VAL A 12 7.25 -9.83 -1.44
N LEU A 13 6.02 -10.29 -1.66
CA LEU A 13 5.70 -11.70 -1.92
C LEU A 13 6.33 -12.21 -3.21
N THR A 14 6.31 -11.40 -4.28
CA THR A 14 6.94 -11.75 -5.56
C THR A 14 8.45 -11.94 -5.40
N TYR A 15 9.12 -11.03 -4.70
CA TYR A 15 10.56 -11.17 -4.40
C TYR A 15 10.83 -12.42 -3.55
N LYS A 16 10.05 -12.65 -2.52
CA LYS A 16 10.19 -13.81 -1.64
C LYS A 16 10.02 -15.13 -2.40
N ASN A 17 9.02 -15.21 -3.26
CA ASN A 17 8.77 -16.38 -4.09
C ASN A 17 9.90 -16.62 -5.10
N ALA A 18 10.41 -15.56 -5.71
CA ALA A 18 11.56 -15.63 -6.62
C ALA A 18 12.83 -16.11 -5.92
N CYS A 19 12.98 -15.80 -4.61
CA CYS A 19 14.12 -16.25 -3.79
C CYS A 19 13.93 -17.66 -3.19
N GLY A 20 12.79 -18.31 -3.40
CA GLY A 20 12.52 -19.66 -2.89
C GLY A 20 12.41 -19.78 -1.36
N MET A 21 12.09 -18.67 -0.66
CA MET A 21 12.08 -18.59 0.81
C MET A 21 10.78 -19.10 1.43
N TRP A 22 10.43 -20.36 1.15
CA TRP A 22 9.18 -20.95 1.66
C TRP A 22 9.28 -21.37 3.15
N TRP A 23 10.47 -21.78 3.61
CA TRP A 23 10.69 -22.27 4.97
C TRP A 23 10.59 -21.18 6.05
N ALA A 24 11.00 -19.96 5.73
CA ALA A 24 10.96 -18.84 6.66
C ALA A 24 9.54 -18.47 7.11
N ASP A 25 8.56 -18.78 6.27
CA ASP A 25 7.16 -18.37 6.44
C ASP A 25 6.20 -19.51 6.81
N LYS A 26 6.68 -20.71 7.04
CA LYS A 26 5.82 -21.88 7.30
C LYS A 26 4.85 -21.71 8.47
N VAL A 27 5.22 -20.95 9.48
CA VAL A 27 4.42 -20.70 10.69
C VAL A 27 3.46 -19.53 10.52
N LYS A 28 3.76 -18.60 9.61
CA LYS A 28 2.97 -17.37 9.38
C LYS A 28 1.48 -17.65 9.07
N PRO A 29 1.11 -18.58 8.17
CA PRO A 29 -0.30 -18.83 7.85
C PRO A 29 -1.11 -19.23 9.09
N TYR A 30 -0.54 -20.06 9.95
CA TYR A 30 -1.20 -20.50 11.18
C TYR A 30 -1.40 -19.32 12.14
N ALA A 31 -0.37 -18.51 12.37
CA ALA A 31 -0.45 -17.32 13.21
C ALA A 31 -1.49 -16.33 12.67
N SER A 32 -1.51 -16.10 11.35
CA SER A 32 -2.46 -15.21 10.70
C SER A 32 -3.90 -15.70 10.84
N VAL A 33 -4.17 -16.99 10.60
CA VAL A 33 -5.52 -17.57 10.72
C VAL A 33 -6.02 -17.50 12.16
N VAL A 34 -5.21 -17.92 13.13
CA VAL A 34 -5.61 -17.92 14.54
C VAL A 34 -5.91 -16.49 15.02
N THR A 35 -5.02 -15.55 14.71
CA THR A 35 -5.24 -14.15 15.14
C THR A 35 -6.43 -13.52 14.43
N ASN A 36 -6.60 -13.78 13.13
CA ASN A 36 -7.76 -13.27 12.39
C ASN A 36 -9.08 -13.82 12.97
N LEU A 37 -9.10 -15.09 13.33
CA LEU A 37 -10.28 -15.71 13.96
C LEU A 37 -10.63 -15.06 15.32
N ILE A 38 -9.61 -14.86 16.17
CA ILE A 38 -9.80 -14.20 17.48
C ILE A 38 -10.27 -12.76 17.30
N LEU A 39 -9.66 -12.01 16.42
CA LEU A 39 -10.04 -10.63 16.13
C LEU A 39 -11.45 -10.55 15.51
N ASN A 40 -11.80 -11.46 14.60
CA ASN A 40 -13.14 -11.54 14.04
C ASN A 40 -14.18 -11.73 15.13
N PHE A 41 -13.97 -12.71 16.00
CA PHE A 41 -14.92 -13.01 17.08
C PHE A 41 -15.11 -11.82 18.03
N SER A 42 -14.01 -11.14 18.39
CA SER A 42 -14.04 -9.98 19.27
C SER A 42 -14.67 -8.74 18.63
N LEU A 43 -14.28 -8.43 17.38
CA LEU A 43 -14.71 -7.20 16.70
C LEU A 43 -16.12 -7.28 16.11
N VAL A 44 -16.60 -8.50 15.77
CA VAL A 44 -17.97 -8.68 15.29
C VAL A 44 -18.98 -8.36 16.40
N GLN A 45 -18.67 -8.67 17.64
CA GLN A 45 -19.56 -8.36 18.78
C GLN A 45 -19.73 -6.85 19.00
N VAL A 46 -18.72 -6.04 18.65
CA VAL A 46 -18.73 -4.59 18.87
C VAL A 46 -19.18 -3.84 17.60
N CYS A 47 -18.67 -4.21 16.45
CA CYS A 47 -18.83 -3.48 15.18
C CYS A 47 -19.67 -4.22 14.12
N GLY A 48 -20.24 -5.39 14.44
CA GLY A 48 -21.00 -6.20 13.49
C GLY A 48 -20.16 -6.56 12.25
N ILE A 49 -20.77 -6.46 11.07
CA ILE A 49 -20.11 -6.83 9.79
C ILE A 49 -18.84 -6.01 9.49
N TYR A 50 -18.77 -4.76 9.96
CA TYR A 50 -17.55 -3.93 9.82
C TYR A 50 -16.39 -4.48 10.64
N GLY A 51 -16.68 -5.21 11.74
CA GLY A 51 -15.68 -5.88 12.56
C GLY A 51 -14.88 -6.92 11.78
N VAL A 52 -15.51 -7.66 10.87
CA VAL A 52 -14.83 -8.63 10.01
C VAL A 52 -13.85 -7.96 9.04
N MET A 53 -14.25 -6.84 8.45
CA MET A 53 -13.38 -6.08 7.56
C MET A 53 -12.19 -5.48 8.33
N LEU A 54 -12.46 -4.96 9.52
CA LEU A 54 -11.44 -4.34 10.37
C LEU A 54 -10.43 -5.38 10.87
N SER A 55 -10.87 -6.56 11.30
CA SER A 55 -9.99 -7.64 11.77
C SER A 55 -9.04 -8.12 10.67
N THR A 56 -9.53 -8.24 9.44
CA THR A 56 -8.70 -8.60 8.30
C THR A 56 -7.62 -7.55 8.03
N ILE A 57 -7.96 -6.27 8.08
CA ILE A 57 -7.00 -5.18 7.91
C ILE A 57 -5.96 -5.17 9.04
N VAL A 58 -6.41 -5.32 10.28
CA VAL A 58 -5.52 -5.35 11.45
C VAL A 58 -4.56 -6.52 11.38
N CYS A 59 -5.06 -7.73 11.14
CA CYS A 59 -4.24 -8.92 10.98
C CYS A 59 -3.20 -8.75 9.88
N TYR A 60 -3.63 -8.19 8.77
CA TYR A 60 -2.79 -7.93 7.62
C TYR A 60 -1.66 -6.93 7.90
N VAL A 61 -1.97 -5.80 8.51
CA VAL A 61 -1.01 -4.72 8.78
C VAL A 61 -0.04 -5.08 9.91
N PHE A 62 -0.53 -5.74 10.96
CA PHE A 62 0.27 -5.98 12.17
C PHE A 62 0.95 -7.34 12.20
N ILE A 63 0.46 -8.33 11.47
CA ILE A 63 1.03 -9.67 11.48
C ILE A 63 1.68 -10.03 10.15
N GLU A 64 0.90 -10.01 9.06
CA GLU A 64 1.39 -10.51 7.79
C GLU A 64 2.48 -9.62 7.17
N ALA A 65 2.25 -8.31 7.10
CA ALA A 65 3.20 -7.39 6.48
C ALA A 65 4.53 -7.28 7.24
N PRO A 66 4.56 -7.16 8.60
CA PRO A 66 5.81 -7.17 9.35
C PRO A 66 6.57 -8.49 9.23
N TRP A 67 5.87 -9.61 9.30
CA TRP A 67 6.48 -10.94 9.19
C TRP A 67 7.14 -11.16 7.84
N GLU A 68 6.43 -10.92 6.75
CA GLU A 68 6.96 -11.05 5.39
C GLU A 68 8.16 -10.13 5.14
N THR A 69 8.05 -8.89 5.59
CA THR A 69 9.14 -7.91 5.46
C THR A 69 10.34 -8.32 6.28
N HIS A 70 10.14 -8.77 7.52
CA HIS A 70 11.23 -9.21 8.39
C HIS A 70 11.94 -10.43 7.81
N ALA A 71 11.21 -11.44 7.37
CA ALA A 71 11.75 -12.63 6.74
C ALA A 71 12.61 -12.28 5.51
N LEU A 72 12.09 -11.43 4.61
CA LEU A 72 12.80 -11.03 3.40
C LEU A 72 14.08 -10.25 3.71
N PHE A 73 13.99 -9.25 4.59
CA PHE A 73 15.14 -8.39 4.89
C PHE A 73 16.21 -9.08 5.73
N LYS A 74 15.82 -9.94 6.67
CA LYS A 74 16.75 -10.66 7.53
C LYS A 74 17.46 -11.78 6.80
N GLU A 75 16.74 -12.62 6.07
CA GLU A 75 17.31 -13.82 5.45
C GLU A 75 17.99 -13.53 4.11
N TYR A 76 17.39 -12.68 3.27
CA TYR A 76 17.92 -12.43 1.93
C TYR A 76 18.83 -11.21 1.87
N PHE A 77 18.34 -10.05 2.32
CA PHE A 77 19.13 -8.81 2.22
C PHE A 77 20.14 -8.65 3.36
N LYS A 78 20.03 -9.41 4.46
CA LYS A 78 20.88 -9.28 5.66
C LYS A 78 21.00 -7.83 6.15
N GLN A 79 19.93 -7.06 6.03
CA GLN A 79 19.84 -5.64 6.38
C GLN A 79 18.67 -5.39 7.33
N GLY A 80 18.77 -4.31 8.13
CA GLY A 80 17.68 -3.88 9.00
C GLY A 80 16.45 -3.41 8.24
N THR A 81 15.27 -3.69 8.76
CA THR A 81 13.96 -3.30 8.19
C THR A 81 13.60 -1.83 8.42
N GLU A 82 14.35 -1.11 9.28
CA GLU A 82 14.02 0.26 9.71
C GLU A 82 13.88 1.26 8.54
N LYS A 83 14.82 1.22 7.60
CA LYS A 83 14.79 2.10 6.41
C LYS A 83 13.56 1.86 5.55
N TYR A 84 13.14 0.60 5.46
CA TYR A 84 11.93 0.22 4.74
C TYR A 84 10.68 0.79 5.43
N TRP A 85 10.53 0.57 6.75
CA TRP A 85 9.38 1.04 7.51
C TRP A 85 9.29 2.57 7.55
N LYS A 86 10.40 3.29 7.77
CA LYS A 86 10.42 4.76 7.65
C LYS A 86 9.94 5.24 6.29
N SER A 87 10.36 4.56 5.25
CA SER A 87 9.93 4.88 3.89
C SER A 87 8.45 4.63 3.66
N GLN A 88 7.91 3.52 4.17
CA GLN A 88 6.50 3.21 4.08
C GLN A 88 5.64 4.21 4.86
N LEU A 89 6.06 4.57 6.08
CA LEU A 89 5.37 5.56 6.89
C LEU A 89 5.26 6.91 6.15
N MET A 90 6.36 7.35 5.54
CA MET A 90 6.37 8.60 4.77
C MET A 90 5.39 8.56 3.59
N TYR A 91 5.28 7.43 2.89
CA TYR A 91 4.31 7.29 1.81
C TYR A 91 2.87 7.25 2.30
N ILE A 92 2.61 6.59 3.43
CA ILE A 92 1.27 6.58 4.05
C ILE A 92 0.86 7.99 4.45
N LEU A 93 1.73 8.76 5.09
CA LEU A 93 1.48 10.16 5.45
C LEU A 93 1.20 11.02 4.22
N LEU A 94 1.96 10.82 3.15
CA LEU A 94 1.75 11.53 1.88
C LEU A 94 0.39 11.19 1.26
N ILE A 95 -0.02 9.92 1.27
CA ILE A 95 -1.34 9.49 0.77
C ILE A 95 -2.45 10.12 1.60
N ILE A 96 -2.33 10.14 2.93
CA ILE A 96 -3.32 10.78 3.81
C ILE A 96 -3.42 12.27 3.52
N ALA A 97 -2.30 12.96 3.36
CA ALA A 97 -2.27 14.38 3.01
C ALA A 97 -2.97 14.65 1.66
N LEU A 98 -2.69 13.82 0.65
CA LEU A 98 -3.35 13.92 -0.66
C LEU A 98 -4.85 13.67 -0.57
N MET A 99 -5.29 12.71 0.25
CA MET A 99 -6.71 12.46 0.48
C MET A 99 -7.41 13.67 1.13
N ILE A 100 -6.80 14.29 2.13
CA ILE A 100 -7.34 15.49 2.80
C ILE A 100 -7.45 16.65 1.82
N VAL A 101 -6.41 16.90 1.02
CA VAL A 101 -6.43 17.96 0.00
C VAL A 101 -7.51 17.71 -1.05
N THR A 102 -7.61 16.47 -1.54
CA THR A 102 -8.63 16.11 -2.55
C THR A 102 -10.04 16.25 -1.98
N PHE A 103 -10.26 15.83 -0.75
CA PHE A 103 -11.56 15.95 -0.08
C PHE A 103 -11.94 17.42 0.09
N GLY A 104 -11.01 18.25 0.61
CA GLY A 104 -11.24 19.69 0.78
C GLY A 104 -11.55 20.40 -0.54
N THR A 105 -10.86 20.09 -1.63
CA THR A 105 -11.15 20.65 -2.94
C THR A 105 -12.53 20.24 -3.46
N CYS A 106 -12.95 18.99 -3.21
CA CYS A 106 -14.29 18.52 -3.59
C CYS A 106 -15.42 19.18 -2.79
N GLU A 107 -15.19 19.54 -1.54
CA GLU A 107 -16.16 20.27 -0.72
C GLU A 107 -16.33 21.74 -1.15
N CYS A 108 -15.26 22.38 -1.60
CA CYS A 108 -15.31 23.75 -2.10
C CYS A 108 -16.18 23.88 -3.37
N ILE A 109 -16.39 22.80 -4.10
CA ILE A 109 -17.16 22.80 -5.35
C ILE A 109 -18.63 22.51 -5.05
N LYS A 110 -19.42 23.58 -4.90
CA LYS A 110 -20.87 23.54 -4.68
C LYS A 110 -21.64 23.60 -6.01
N ILE A 111 -21.53 22.55 -6.81
CA ILE A 111 -22.34 22.40 -8.03
C ILE A 111 -23.47 21.42 -7.72
N ASN A 112 -24.69 21.70 -8.16
CA ASN A 112 -25.84 20.82 -7.97
C ASN A 112 -26.09 19.95 -9.21
N GLY A 113 -26.62 18.73 -8.98
CA GLY A 113 -27.03 17.82 -10.06
C GLY A 113 -25.94 16.82 -10.50
N ILE A 114 -26.23 16.11 -11.58
CA ILE A 114 -25.38 15.04 -12.13
C ILE A 114 -24.01 15.58 -12.56
N LEU A 115 -23.94 16.81 -13.01
CA LEU A 115 -22.69 17.48 -13.41
C LEU A 115 -21.71 17.58 -12.24
N SER A 116 -22.20 17.74 -11.01
CA SER A 116 -21.36 17.74 -9.79
C SER A 116 -20.61 16.44 -9.62
N VAL A 117 -21.28 15.31 -9.84
CA VAL A 117 -20.67 13.99 -9.68
C VAL A 117 -19.56 13.77 -10.72
N LEU A 118 -19.82 14.16 -11.97
CA LEU A 118 -18.83 14.06 -13.05
C LEU A 118 -17.59 14.92 -12.77
N VAL A 119 -17.79 16.19 -12.42
CA VAL A 119 -16.68 17.12 -12.12
C VAL A 119 -15.87 16.64 -10.93
N LYS A 120 -16.51 16.25 -9.83
CA LYS A 120 -15.84 15.68 -8.65
C LYS A 120 -15.11 14.40 -8.99
N GLY A 121 -15.68 13.52 -9.81
CA GLY A 121 -15.02 12.30 -10.28
C GLY A 121 -13.74 12.57 -11.06
N VAL A 122 -13.76 13.54 -11.99
CA VAL A 122 -12.58 13.96 -12.76
C VAL A 122 -11.51 14.55 -11.84
N ILE A 123 -11.89 15.40 -10.89
CA ILE A 123 -10.96 15.98 -9.91
C ILE A 123 -10.32 14.89 -9.04
N CYS A 124 -11.12 13.96 -8.52
CA CYS A 124 -10.62 12.83 -7.74
C CYS A 124 -9.66 11.91 -8.54
N ALA A 125 -9.83 11.84 -9.85
CA ALA A 125 -8.94 11.06 -10.70
C ALA A 125 -7.65 11.80 -11.06
N ILE A 126 -7.71 13.08 -11.36
CA ILE A 126 -6.56 13.84 -11.89
C ILE A 126 -5.72 14.43 -10.75
N LEU A 127 -6.34 15.09 -9.79
CA LEU A 127 -5.66 15.89 -8.76
C LEU A 127 -4.69 15.07 -7.90
N PRO A 128 -5.05 13.92 -7.32
CA PRO A 128 -4.11 13.14 -6.52
C PRO A 128 -2.96 12.57 -7.35
N ASN A 129 -3.20 12.21 -8.62
CA ASN A 129 -2.16 11.69 -9.50
C ASN A 129 -1.15 12.77 -9.88
N VAL A 130 -1.60 13.97 -10.22
CA VAL A 130 -0.73 15.11 -10.52
C VAL A 130 0.10 15.50 -9.30
N LEU A 131 -0.54 15.65 -8.14
CA LEU A 131 0.16 15.97 -6.90
C LEU A 131 1.16 14.89 -6.49
N TRP A 132 0.81 13.61 -6.66
CA TRP A 132 1.73 12.51 -6.42
C TRP A 132 2.97 12.59 -7.30
N ILE A 133 2.81 12.84 -8.59
CA ILE A 133 3.92 13.00 -9.54
C ILE A 133 4.78 14.19 -9.12
N LEU A 134 4.20 15.34 -8.81
CA LEU A 134 4.91 16.55 -8.39
C LEU A 134 5.74 16.31 -7.11
N CYS A 135 5.15 15.68 -6.10
CA CYS A 135 5.84 15.35 -4.85
C CYS A 135 6.98 14.34 -5.03
N THR A 136 6.81 13.40 -5.97
CA THR A 136 7.76 12.31 -6.17
C THR A 136 8.82 12.64 -7.22
N PHE A 137 8.57 13.62 -8.10
CA PHE A 137 9.42 13.97 -9.23
C PHE A 137 10.86 14.34 -8.81
N LYS A 138 11.02 15.01 -7.68
CA LYS A 138 12.32 15.43 -7.11
C LYS A 138 13.05 14.29 -6.37
N SER A 139 12.41 13.14 -6.18
CA SER A 139 13.00 12.01 -5.46
C SER A 139 14.00 11.24 -6.34
N ASN A 140 15.14 10.85 -5.74
CA ASN A 140 16.14 10.01 -6.40
C ASN A 140 15.59 8.65 -6.88
N ARG A 141 14.47 8.20 -6.33
CA ARG A 141 13.76 6.98 -6.73
C ARG A 141 13.10 7.14 -8.08
N PHE A 142 12.49 8.29 -8.35
CA PHE A 142 11.87 8.60 -9.63
C PHE A 142 12.91 8.59 -10.77
N LYS A 143 14.10 9.12 -10.53
CA LYS A 143 15.22 9.08 -11.51
C LYS A 143 15.62 7.64 -11.85
N ARG A 144 15.64 6.73 -10.88
CA ARG A 144 15.91 5.29 -11.12
C ARG A 144 14.83 4.65 -11.98
N VAL A 145 13.57 4.94 -11.71
CA VAL A 145 12.44 4.42 -12.53
C VAL A 145 12.56 4.92 -13.97
N GLN A 146 12.87 6.20 -14.19
CA GLN A 146 13.06 6.74 -15.54
C GLN A 146 14.21 6.02 -16.30
N ILE A 147 15.30 5.71 -15.62
CA ILE A 147 16.43 4.97 -16.23
C ILE A 147 15.98 3.56 -16.65
N VAL A 148 15.21 2.88 -15.81
CA VAL A 148 14.70 1.53 -16.12
C VAL A 148 13.72 1.57 -17.29
N VAL A 149 12.77 2.50 -17.28
CA VAL A 149 11.79 2.68 -18.36
C VAL A 149 12.50 2.98 -19.68
N LYS A 150 13.48 3.90 -19.68
CA LYS A 150 14.28 4.19 -20.89
C LYS A 150 15.02 2.96 -21.41
N LYS A 151 15.56 2.12 -20.52
CA LYS A 151 16.23 0.87 -20.93
C LYS A 151 15.27 -0.13 -21.57
N ILE A 152 14.04 -0.26 -21.00
CA ILE A 152 13.02 -1.17 -21.53
C ILE A 152 12.57 -0.70 -22.91
N VAL A 153 12.22 0.58 -23.06
CA VAL A 153 11.79 1.15 -24.35
C VAL A 153 12.86 1.02 -25.41
N LYS A 154 14.14 1.24 -25.05
CA LYS A 154 15.27 1.06 -26.00
C LYS A 154 15.45 -0.41 -26.43
N ARG A 155 15.09 -1.37 -25.55
CA ARG A 155 15.20 -2.81 -25.86
C ARG A 155 14.05 -3.31 -26.72
N THR A 156 12.90 -2.65 -26.68
CA THR A 156 11.72 -3.00 -27.50
C THR A 156 11.83 -2.44 -28.92
N ASN A 157 12.64 -1.38 -29.12
CA ASN A 157 12.84 -0.74 -30.43
C ASN A 157 14.08 -1.26 -31.19
N ASN A 158 14.81 -2.23 -30.62
CA ASN A 158 15.88 -3.00 -31.30
C ASN A 158 15.42 -4.47 -31.45
#